data_412231f205e3fe7d6a5be1d02c28a067
#
_entry.id   412231f205e3fe7d6a5be1d02c28a067
#
_cell.length_a   1.000
_cell.length_b   1.000
_cell.length_c   1.000
_cell.angle_alpha   90.00
_cell.angle_beta   90.00
_cell.angle_gamma   90.00
#
_symmetry.space_group_name_H-M   'P 1'
#
loop_
_entity.id
_entity.type
_entity.pdbx_description
1 polymer ?
#
loop_
_entity_poly.entity_id
_entity_poly.type
_entity_poly.pdbx_seq_one_letter_code
_entity_poly.pdbx_strand_id
1 'polypeptide(L)'
;MLLETYNLLGNNINKEYTLWYNRPAFNRGGDFTYPVARGYPYDEDWERWSLPIGNGSMGACIFGRTDIERIQLSEKTLGNKGPYQFGGFTNFAEIYIDVNHNYSKNYKRTLNLNEAISTVNYQYENVEYTREYFANYPSQIIAVKLKADKPGMISFTIRPTIPYLKPFDKEQNGRSGHVQVLPGLITMTGNIQYYDLDYEAQIKIVNYNGTLTCKNENKQNGIIEVTDADSVVLYITAATSYQLQENVFLRPNTAKFKGNVHPHSLITNRIKEAVGKGYEFLRKEHIVDYQYFFNRVDLQLTDRIPAIPTDKLL
;
A
#
# COMPACT_ATOMS: atom_id res chain seq x y z
N MET A 1 -26.77 -1.13 40.89
CA MET A 1 -27.39 -1.79 39.73
C MET A 1 -26.26 -2.43 38.96
N LEU A 2 -26.12 -3.74 39.19
CA LEU A 2 -25.00 -4.59 38.83
C LEU A 2 -24.97 -4.79 37.30
N LEU A 3 -23.87 -4.41 36.67
CA LEU A 3 -23.52 -4.88 35.33
C LEU A 3 -22.99 -6.32 35.45
N GLU A 4 -23.81 -7.26 35.15
CA GLU A 4 -23.42 -8.64 34.98
C GLU A 4 -22.53 -8.76 33.73
N THR A 5 -21.25 -9.01 33.95
CA THR A 5 -20.29 -9.45 32.92
C THR A 5 -20.69 -10.85 32.53
N TYR A 6 -21.28 -11.02 31.36
CA TYR A 6 -21.37 -12.33 30.69
C TYR A 6 -19.99 -12.78 30.29
N ASN A 7 -19.37 -13.59 31.14
CA ASN A 7 -18.24 -14.42 30.77
C ASN A 7 -18.76 -15.58 29.90
N LEU A 8 -18.78 -15.39 28.60
CA LEU A 8 -18.86 -16.52 27.67
C LEU A 8 -17.50 -17.22 27.70
N LEU A 9 -17.42 -18.27 28.54
CA LEU A 9 -16.38 -19.29 28.48
C LEU A 9 -16.58 -20.12 27.20
N GLY A 10 -16.30 -19.51 26.07
CA GLY A 10 -16.02 -20.23 24.84
C GLY A 10 -14.55 -20.60 24.84
N ASN A 11 -14.24 -21.87 24.65
CA ASN A 11 -12.89 -22.37 24.44
C ASN A 11 -12.18 -21.45 23.45
N ASN A 12 -11.21 -20.65 23.92
CA ASN A 12 -10.30 -19.88 23.10
C ASN A 12 -9.38 -20.87 22.36
N ILE A 13 -9.89 -21.50 21.34
CA ILE A 13 -9.06 -22.01 20.27
C ILE A 13 -8.53 -20.75 19.62
N ASN A 14 -7.24 -20.50 19.71
CA ASN A 14 -6.55 -19.42 19.00
C ASN A 14 -6.72 -19.70 17.49
N LYS A 15 -7.81 -19.23 16.92
CA LYS A 15 -8.13 -19.39 15.50
C LYS A 15 -7.28 -18.39 14.73
N GLU A 16 -6.20 -18.84 14.16
CA GLU A 16 -5.39 -18.05 13.26
C GLU A 16 -5.99 -18.08 11.85
N TYR A 17 -6.79 -17.08 11.50
CA TYR A 17 -7.22 -16.86 10.14
C TYR A 17 -6.08 -16.21 9.34
N THR A 18 -5.22 -17.06 8.75
CA THR A 18 -4.04 -16.60 8.03
C THR A 18 -3.98 -17.21 6.64
N LEU A 19 -4.00 -16.36 5.63
CA LEU A 19 -3.58 -16.74 4.28
C LEU A 19 -2.05 -16.78 4.25
N TRP A 20 -1.46 -17.82 3.68
CA TRP A 20 -0.02 -17.92 3.59
C TRP A 20 0.47 -18.60 2.31
N TYR A 21 1.68 -18.21 1.90
CA TYR A 21 2.33 -18.68 0.69
C TYR A 21 3.81 -18.90 0.97
N ASN A 22 4.38 -19.95 0.38
CA ASN A 22 5.79 -20.29 0.52
C ASN A 22 6.65 -19.84 -0.66
N ARG A 23 6.14 -18.93 -1.48
CA ARG A 23 6.84 -18.31 -2.62
C ARG A 23 6.40 -16.86 -2.80
N PRO A 24 7.31 -15.99 -3.30
CA PRO A 24 6.94 -14.62 -3.68
C PRO A 24 5.95 -14.61 -4.85
N ALA A 25 5.30 -13.47 -5.08
CA ALA A 25 4.60 -13.24 -6.32
C ALA A 25 5.59 -13.26 -7.49
N PHE A 26 5.14 -13.74 -8.64
CA PHE A 26 5.96 -13.74 -9.84
C PHE A 26 6.37 -12.31 -10.23
N ASN A 27 7.56 -12.18 -10.77
CA ASN A 27 8.02 -10.97 -11.43
C ASN A 27 8.18 -11.31 -12.92
N ARG A 28 7.18 -10.94 -13.72
CA ARG A 28 7.20 -11.23 -15.17
C ARG A 28 7.91 -10.15 -16.00
N GLY A 29 8.58 -9.20 -15.31
CA GLY A 29 9.37 -8.16 -15.95
C GLY A 29 8.56 -7.08 -16.68
N GLY A 30 7.27 -7.02 -16.45
CA GLY A 30 6.38 -6.08 -17.12
C GLY A 30 5.74 -5.13 -16.12
N ASP A 31 6.34 -3.99 -15.93
CA ASP A 31 5.63 -2.83 -15.39
C ASP A 31 4.60 -2.42 -16.45
N PHE A 32 3.33 -2.75 -16.24
CA PHE A 32 2.25 -2.34 -17.16
C PHE A 32 2.48 -2.69 -18.65
N THR A 33 2.88 -3.90 -18.96
CA THR A 33 2.68 -4.40 -20.31
C THR A 33 1.18 -4.54 -20.50
N TYR A 34 0.61 -3.56 -21.15
CA TYR A 34 -0.77 -3.57 -21.59
C TYR A 34 -0.97 -4.60 -22.71
N PRO A 35 -1.43 -5.81 -22.46
CA PRO A 35 -2.18 -6.47 -23.49
C PRO A 35 -3.54 -5.76 -23.49
N VAL A 36 -3.72 -4.87 -24.44
CA VAL A 36 -5.01 -4.19 -24.67
C VAL A 36 -6.00 -5.20 -25.25
N ALA A 37 -6.28 -6.28 -24.51
CA ALA A 37 -7.46 -7.07 -24.77
C ALA A 37 -8.62 -6.29 -24.18
N ARG A 38 -9.44 -5.70 -25.02
CA ARG A 38 -10.65 -4.94 -24.70
C ARG A 38 -10.44 -3.54 -24.10
N GLY A 39 -9.32 -2.86 -24.37
CA GLY A 39 -9.13 -1.47 -23.95
C GLY A 39 -8.80 -1.27 -22.45
N TYR A 40 -8.51 -2.32 -21.71
CA TYR A 40 -8.13 -2.27 -20.29
C TYR A 40 -6.71 -2.75 -20.08
N PRO A 41 -5.94 -2.10 -19.19
CA PRO A 41 -4.74 -2.71 -18.67
C PRO A 41 -5.14 -3.92 -17.82
N TYR A 42 -4.58 -5.07 -18.15
CA TYR A 42 -4.71 -6.31 -17.39
C TYR A 42 -3.39 -6.61 -16.72
N ASP A 43 -3.41 -6.76 -15.41
CA ASP A 43 -2.25 -7.12 -14.60
C ASP A 43 -2.52 -8.46 -13.90
N GLU A 44 -2.09 -9.55 -14.53
CA GLU A 44 -2.28 -10.90 -14.01
C GLU A 44 -1.58 -11.11 -12.66
N ASP A 45 -0.44 -10.45 -12.45
CA ASP A 45 0.29 -10.57 -11.19
C ASP A 45 -0.46 -9.86 -10.06
N TRP A 46 -1.10 -8.72 -10.34
CA TRP A 46 -1.98 -8.06 -9.39
C TRP A 46 -3.19 -8.93 -9.03
N GLU A 47 -3.85 -9.49 -10.01
CA GLU A 47 -5.09 -10.24 -9.81
C GLU A 47 -4.86 -11.54 -9.04
N ARG A 48 -3.78 -12.26 -9.37
CA ARG A 48 -3.56 -13.64 -8.86
C ARG A 48 -2.64 -13.72 -7.66
N TRP A 49 -1.75 -12.75 -7.46
CA TRP A 49 -0.62 -12.94 -6.54
C TRP A 49 -0.50 -11.88 -5.46
N SER A 50 -1.11 -10.71 -5.62
CA SER A 50 -1.02 -9.69 -4.59
C SER A 50 -1.89 -10.01 -3.38
N LEU A 51 -1.48 -9.53 -2.20
CA LEU A 51 -2.26 -9.58 -0.98
C LEU A 51 -2.76 -8.16 -0.65
N PRO A 52 -4.08 -7.96 -0.54
CA PRO A 52 -4.63 -6.64 -0.32
C PRO A 52 -4.61 -6.26 1.17
N ILE A 53 -4.30 -4.99 1.43
CA ILE A 53 -4.55 -4.32 2.71
C ILE A 53 -5.32 -3.03 2.44
N GLY A 54 -6.09 -2.51 3.42
CA GLY A 54 -6.85 -1.28 3.22
C GLY A 54 -7.48 -0.75 4.49
N ASN A 55 -7.75 0.56 4.49
CA ASN A 55 -8.37 1.28 5.60
C ASN A 55 -9.65 2.03 5.22
N GLY A 56 -10.29 1.64 4.12
CA GLY A 56 -11.52 2.27 3.63
C GLY A 56 -11.31 3.60 2.87
N SER A 57 -10.14 4.23 2.96
CA SER A 57 -9.76 5.40 2.16
C SER A 57 -8.67 5.06 1.16
N MET A 58 -7.68 4.32 1.61
CA MET A 58 -6.58 3.82 0.81
C MET A 58 -6.52 2.31 0.88
N GLY A 59 -6.00 1.71 -0.18
CA GLY A 59 -5.64 0.31 -0.23
C GLY A 59 -4.28 0.12 -0.86
N ALA A 60 -3.64 -0.99 -0.55
CA ALA A 60 -2.43 -1.41 -1.22
C ALA A 60 -2.47 -2.91 -1.52
N CYS A 61 -1.94 -3.27 -2.67
CA CYS A 61 -1.67 -4.65 -3.06
C CYS A 61 -0.18 -4.94 -2.85
N ILE A 62 0.11 -5.92 -2.00
CA ILE A 62 1.48 -6.30 -1.60
C ILE A 62 1.87 -7.57 -2.35
N PHE A 63 2.98 -7.52 -3.08
CA PHE A 63 3.45 -8.65 -3.90
C PHE A 63 4.40 -9.58 -3.14
N GLY A 64 5.13 -9.08 -2.17
CA GLY A 64 6.03 -9.85 -1.34
C GLY A 64 7.26 -10.37 -2.07
N ARG A 65 7.77 -9.66 -3.06
CA ARG A 65 8.97 -10.04 -3.81
C ARG A 65 10.23 -9.76 -3.02
N THR A 66 11.28 -10.53 -3.23
CA THR A 66 12.56 -10.41 -2.51
C THR A 66 13.68 -9.83 -3.36
N ASP A 67 13.47 -9.71 -4.65
CA ASP A 67 14.32 -8.96 -5.58
C ASP A 67 13.88 -7.49 -5.64
N ILE A 68 12.71 -7.25 -6.23
CA ILE A 68 12.07 -5.95 -6.36
C ILE A 68 10.65 -6.06 -5.78
N GLU A 69 10.46 -5.59 -4.55
CA GLU A 69 9.12 -5.49 -3.99
C GLU A 69 8.28 -4.51 -4.78
N ARG A 70 7.02 -4.83 -4.97
CA ARG A 70 6.02 -3.97 -5.60
C ARG A 70 4.86 -3.74 -4.64
N ILE A 71 4.48 -2.49 -4.47
CA ILE A 71 3.31 -2.07 -3.72
C ILE A 71 2.46 -1.21 -4.65
N GLN A 72 1.29 -1.70 -5.03
CA GLN A 72 0.34 -0.92 -5.82
C GLN A 72 -0.61 -0.19 -4.87
N LEU A 73 -0.64 1.14 -4.98
CA LEU A 73 -1.44 2.00 -4.12
C LEU A 73 -2.75 2.40 -4.81
N SER A 74 -3.85 2.34 -4.09
CA SER A 74 -5.15 2.87 -4.49
C SER A 74 -5.69 3.86 -3.46
N GLU A 75 -6.49 4.82 -3.92
CA GLU A 75 -7.23 5.77 -3.09
C GLU A 75 -8.66 5.89 -3.63
N LYS A 76 -9.65 5.85 -2.75
CA LYS A 76 -11.07 5.65 -3.09
C LYS A 76 -11.71 6.77 -3.93
N THR A 77 -11.09 7.95 -3.96
CA THR A 77 -11.64 9.11 -4.68
C THR A 77 -10.88 9.44 -5.96
N LEU A 78 -9.75 8.75 -6.22
CA LEU A 78 -9.04 8.89 -7.49
C LEU A 78 -9.77 8.12 -8.58
N GLY A 79 -10.70 8.79 -9.23
CA GLY A 79 -11.49 8.25 -10.33
C GLY A 79 -10.99 8.70 -11.69
N ASN A 80 -11.31 7.92 -12.71
CA ASN A 80 -11.14 8.27 -14.11
C ASN A 80 -12.48 8.15 -14.86
N LYS A 81 -12.48 8.50 -16.16
CA LYS A 81 -13.65 8.40 -17.03
C LYS A 81 -14.22 6.98 -17.09
N GLY A 82 -13.37 5.99 -16.90
CA GLY A 82 -13.68 4.59 -17.12
C GLY A 82 -13.91 4.27 -18.60
N PRO A 83 -13.91 2.98 -18.94
CA PRO A 83 -13.97 2.52 -20.32
C PRO A 83 -15.27 2.84 -21.05
N TYR A 84 -16.37 2.91 -20.31
CA TYR A 84 -17.70 3.22 -20.85
C TYR A 84 -18.20 4.61 -20.46
N GLN A 85 -17.30 5.48 -19.98
CA GLN A 85 -17.60 6.82 -19.49
C GLN A 85 -18.50 6.86 -18.23
N PHE A 86 -18.63 5.74 -17.54
CA PHE A 86 -19.39 5.65 -16.28
C PHE A 86 -18.55 5.91 -15.04
N GLY A 87 -17.30 6.27 -15.24
CA GLY A 87 -16.32 6.40 -14.16
C GLY A 87 -15.68 5.07 -13.80
N GLY A 88 -14.66 5.13 -12.98
CA GLY A 88 -13.95 3.95 -12.45
C GLY A 88 -12.80 4.36 -11.56
N PHE A 89 -12.40 3.44 -10.70
CA PHE A 89 -11.17 3.60 -9.92
C PHE A 89 -9.96 3.42 -10.81
N THR A 90 -8.88 4.09 -10.48
CA THR A 90 -7.62 3.94 -11.19
C THR A 90 -6.49 3.70 -10.19
N ASN A 91 -5.44 3.04 -10.66
CA ASN A 91 -4.22 2.85 -9.88
C ASN A 91 -3.63 4.22 -9.51
N PHE A 92 -3.41 4.44 -8.21
CA PHE A 92 -2.91 5.73 -7.73
C PHE A 92 -1.41 5.86 -7.98
N ALA A 93 -0.65 4.88 -7.55
CA ALA A 93 0.80 4.84 -7.69
C ALA A 93 1.33 3.41 -7.57
N GLU A 94 2.51 3.19 -8.13
CA GLU A 94 3.32 2.00 -7.92
C GLU A 94 4.57 2.40 -7.13
N ILE A 95 4.90 1.63 -6.11
CA ILE A 95 6.09 1.82 -5.29
C ILE A 95 6.94 0.56 -5.43
N TYR A 96 8.14 0.73 -5.95
CA TYR A 96 9.13 -0.33 -6.09
C TYR A 96 10.22 -0.16 -5.04
N ILE A 97 10.58 -1.26 -4.36
CA ILE A 97 11.67 -1.31 -3.40
C ILE A 97 12.67 -2.36 -3.88
N ASP A 98 13.77 -1.89 -4.46
CA ASP A 98 14.82 -2.74 -5.02
C ASP A 98 15.76 -3.17 -3.90
N VAL A 99 15.52 -4.36 -3.33
CA VAL A 99 16.38 -4.96 -2.29
C VAL A 99 17.40 -5.93 -2.88
N ASN A 100 17.13 -6.45 -4.09
CA ASN A 100 18.03 -7.32 -4.87
C ASN A 100 18.43 -8.63 -4.18
N HIS A 101 17.60 -9.13 -3.24
CA HIS A 101 17.82 -10.40 -2.55
C HIS A 101 17.35 -11.58 -3.43
N ASN A 102 18.08 -11.83 -4.52
CA ASN A 102 17.81 -12.93 -5.41
C ASN A 102 18.11 -14.28 -4.72
N TYR A 103 17.30 -15.31 -5.04
CA TYR A 103 17.48 -16.65 -4.48
C TYR A 103 17.33 -16.74 -2.95
N SER A 104 16.41 -15.96 -2.39
CA SER A 104 16.06 -16.04 -0.97
C SER A 104 15.58 -17.44 -0.58
N LYS A 105 15.86 -17.82 0.68
CA LYS A 105 15.48 -19.12 1.28
C LYS A 105 14.46 -18.92 2.38
N ASN A 106 13.82 -20.02 2.80
CA ASN A 106 12.86 -20.02 3.93
C ASN A 106 11.76 -18.96 3.78
N TYR A 107 11.35 -18.73 2.54
CA TYR A 107 10.38 -17.69 2.21
C TYR A 107 8.97 -18.05 2.72
N LYS A 108 8.34 -17.08 3.38
CA LYS A 108 6.93 -17.12 3.77
C LYS A 108 6.32 -15.71 3.71
N ARG A 109 5.22 -15.56 3.00
CA ARG A 109 4.38 -14.37 3.10
C ARG A 109 3.01 -14.74 3.67
N THR A 110 2.44 -13.84 4.45
CA THR A 110 1.16 -14.07 5.12
C THR A 110 0.28 -12.83 5.03
N LEU A 111 -1.03 -13.07 5.10
CA LEU A 111 -2.02 -12.07 5.47
C LEU A 111 -2.78 -12.61 6.69
N ASN A 112 -2.46 -12.08 7.86
CA ASN A 112 -3.16 -12.39 9.10
C ASN A 112 -4.48 -11.61 9.14
N LEU A 113 -5.59 -12.32 8.96
CA LEU A 113 -6.92 -11.72 8.95
C LEU A 113 -7.40 -11.31 10.35
N ASN A 114 -6.81 -11.86 11.43
CA ASN A 114 -7.15 -11.44 12.79
C ASN A 114 -6.63 -10.03 13.14
N GLU A 115 -5.56 -9.62 12.47
CA GLU A 115 -4.91 -8.32 12.70
C GLU A 115 -4.93 -7.41 11.47
N ALA A 116 -5.36 -7.90 10.31
CA ALA A 116 -5.27 -7.24 9.00
C ALA A 116 -3.83 -6.77 8.67
N ILE A 117 -2.85 -7.63 8.96
CA ILE A 117 -1.42 -7.38 8.74
C ILE A 117 -0.88 -8.36 7.72
N SER A 118 -0.20 -7.84 6.71
CA SER A 118 0.58 -8.64 5.76
C SER A 118 2.04 -8.68 6.20
N THR A 119 2.66 -9.86 6.10
CA THR A 119 4.07 -10.05 6.49
C THR A 119 4.81 -10.84 5.43
N VAL A 120 6.08 -10.50 5.22
CA VAL A 120 7.02 -11.25 4.36
C VAL A 120 8.26 -11.56 5.16
N ASN A 121 8.57 -12.85 5.30
CA ASN A 121 9.76 -13.34 5.97
C ASN A 121 10.59 -14.18 5.00
N TYR A 122 11.88 -14.01 5.01
CA TYR A 122 12.81 -14.81 4.21
C TYR A 122 14.23 -14.69 4.74
N GLN A 123 15.09 -15.60 4.29
CA GLN A 123 16.51 -15.58 4.58
C GLN A 123 17.32 -15.28 3.31
N TYR A 124 18.28 -14.41 3.41
CA TYR A 124 19.27 -14.11 2.37
C TYR A 124 20.64 -13.95 3.01
N GLU A 125 21.67 -14.63 2.49
CA GLU A 125 23.07 -14.58 2.99
C GLU A 125 23.21 -14.74 4.52
N ASN A 126 22.46 -15.70 5.11
CA ASN A 126 22.44 -15.97 6.56
C ASN A 126 21.93 -14.80 7.41
N VAL A 127 21.11 -13.93 6.85
CA VAL A 127 20.36 -12.87 7.52
C VAL A 127 18.88 -13.12 7.34
N GLU A 128 18.11 -13.00 8.41
CA GLU A 128 16.65 -13.10 8.36
C GLU A 128 16.03 -11.72 8.18
N TYR A 129 15.21 -11.58 7.15
CA TYR A 129 14.51 -10.34 6.82
C TYR A 129 13.03 -10.48 7.09
N THR A 130 12.46 -9.45 7.69
CA THR A 130 11.02 -9.33 7.91
C THR A 130 10.53 -8.00 7.35
N ARG A 131 9.44 -8.05 6.58
CA ARG A 131 8.67 -6.86 6.18
C ARG A 131 7.25 -7.02 6.69
N GLU A 132 6.70 -5.97 7.31
CA GLU A 132 5.33 -5.92 7.83
C GLU A 132 4.61 -4.74 7.20
N TYR A 133 3.34 -4.94 6.81
CA TYR A 133 2.51 -3.97 6.10
C TYR A 133 1.12 -3.94 6.73
N PHE A 134 0.62 -2.76 7.04
CA PHE A 134 -0.77 -2.58 7.46
C PHE A 134 -1.33 -1.21 7.05
N ALA A 135 -2.65 -1.13 6.95
CA ALA A 135 -3.36 0.10 6.61
C ALA A 135 -4.18 0.57 7.82
N ASN A 136 -3.64 1.52 8.57
CA ASN A 136 -4.24 2.08 9.77
C ASN A 136 -5.40 3.03 9.40
N TYR A 137 -6.61 2.75 9.91
CA TYR A 137 -7.79 3.58 9.66
C TYR A 137 -7.79 4.86 10.50
N PRO A 138 -7.53 4.85 11.83
CA PRO A 138 -7.61 6.07 12.63
C PRO A 138 -6.64 7.17 12.18
N SER A 139 -5.43 6.79 11.77
CA SER A 139 -4.40 7.75 11.34
C SER A 139 -4.36 7.95 9.81
N GLN A 140 -5.16 7.21 9.04
CA GLN A 140 -5.22 7.28 7.57
C GLN A 140 -3.85 7.11 6.91
N ILE A 141 -3.10 6.10 7.37
CA ILE A 141 -1.73 5.79 6.94
C ILE A 141 -1.61 4.32 6.54
N ILE A 142 -0.84 4.03 5.51
CA ILE A 142 -0.27 2.71 5.29
C ILE A 142 1.14 2.74 5.84
N ALA A 143 1.46 1.80 6.73
CA ALA A 143 2.79 1.66 7.31
C ALA A 143 3.47 0.40 6.77
N VAL A 144 4.76 0.54 6.45
CA VAL A 144 5.62 -0.58 6.04
C VAL A 144 6.88 -0.53 6.87
N LYS A 145 7.21 -1.63 7.56
CA LYS A 145 8.46 -1.77 8.32
C LYS A 145 9.32 -2.85 7.70
N LEU A 146 10.57 -2.51 7.43
CA LEU A 146 11.60 -3.43 7.00
C LEU A 146 12.62 -3.58 8.12
N LYS A 147 12.96 -4.81 8.49
CA LYS A 147 13.97 -5.12 9.49
C LYS A 147 14.74 -6.39 9.15
N ALA A 148 15.94 -6.51 9.69
CA ALA A 148 16.76 -7.71 9.68
C ALA A 148 17.05 -8.17 11.11
N ASP A 149 17.48 -9.43 11.29
CA ASP A 149 17.92 -9.98 12.58
C ASP A 149 19.32 -9.50 12.98
N LYS A 150 20.05 -8.88 12.03
CA LYS A 150 21.37 -8.29 12.24
C LYS A 150 21.35 -6.79 11.95
N PRO A 151 22.08 -5.96 12.73
CA PRO A 151 22.15 -4.53 12.49
C PRO A 151 22.84 -4.19 11.17
N GLY A 152 22.49 -3.05 10.57
CA GLY A 152 23.12 -2.55 9.33
C GLY A 152 22.81 -3.34 8.06
N MET A 153 21.82 -4.23 8.09
CA MET A 153 21.56 -5.13 6.95
C MET A 153 20.40 -4.67 6.05
N ILE A 154 19.80 -3.52 6.33
CA ILE A 154 18.73 -2.97 5.48
C ILE A 154 19.29 -1.95 4.52
N SER A 155 19.41 -2.37 3.24
CA SER A 155 19.81 -1.52 2.12
C SER A 155 18.85 -1.73 0.95
N PHE A 156 18.36 -0.65 0.35
CA PHE A 156 17.47 -0.70 -0.81
C PHE A 156 17.36 0.65 -1.52
N THR A 157 16.86 0.61 -2.75
CA THR A 157 16.41 1.81 -3.47
C THR A 157 14.90 1.81 -3.56
N ILE A 158 14.23 2.93 -3.21
CA ILE A 158 12.80 3.10 -3.43
C ILE A 158 12.55 4.00 -4.64
N ARG A 159 11.71 3.50 -5.56
CA ARG A 159 11.33 4.12 -6.83
C ARG A 159 9.81 4.21 -6.93
N PRO A 160 9.19 5.37 -6.72
CA PRO A 160 7.77 5.55 -6.98
C PRO A 160 7.52 5.84 -8.46
N THR A 161 6.36 5.41 -8.94
CA THR A 161 5.91 5.69 -10.31
C THR A 161 4.43 6.08 -10.29
N ILE A 162 4.08 7.14 -11.02
CA ILE A 162 2.69 7.51 -11.28
C ILE A 162 2.27 6.84 -12.59
N PRO A 163 1.35 5.87 -12.57
CA PRO A 163 0.92 5.18 -13.77
C PRO A 163 0.04 6.08 -14.67
N TYR A 164 -0.06 5.69 -15.94
CA TYR A 164 -0.96 6.32 -16.92
C TYR A 164 -0.65 7.79 -17.25
N LEU A 165 0.59 8.23 -17.08
CA LEU A 165 1.03 9.53 -17.56
C LEU A 165 1.24 9.50 -19.09
N LYS A 166 1.09 10.65 -19.75
CA LYS A 166 1.39 10.77 -21.20
C LYS A 166 2.81 10.25 -21.52
N PRO A 167 3.02 9.57 -22.67
CA PRO A 167 2.13 9.47 -23.85
C PRO A 167 1.10 8.33 -23.80
N PHE A 168 1.08 7.52 -22.76
CA PHE A 168 0.21 6.34 -22.64
C PHE A 168 -1.26 6.68 -22.32
N ASP A 169 -1.55 7.95 -22.08
CA ASP A 169 -2.84 8.43 -21.58
C ASP A 169 -3.78 8.98 -22.66
N LYS A 170 -3.60 8.64 -23.95
CA LYS A 170 -4.47 9.19 -25.00
C LYS A 170 -5.97 8.92 -24.78
N GLU A 171 -6.30 7.94 -23.95
CA GLU A 171 -7.67 7.51 -23.69
C GLU A 171 -8.11 7.68 -22.23
N GLN A 172 -7.20 8.06 -21.32
CA GLN A 172 -7.44 8.01 -19.88
C GLN A 172 -7.49 9.38 -19.19
N ASN A 173 -8.06 10.40 -19.84
CA ASN A 173 -8.54 11.55 -19.06
C ASN A 173 -7.52 12.65 -18.76
N GLY A 174 -6.40 12.67 -19.44
CA GLY A 174 -5.42 13.71 -19.26
C GLY A 174 -4.79 13.69 -17.88
N ARG A 175 -4.35 12.52 -17.40
CA ARG A 175 -3.61 12.43 -16.15
C ARG A 175 -2.25 13.10 -16.30
N SER A 176 -1.98 14.09 -15.46
CA SER A 176 -0.67 14.72 -15.30
C SER A 176 -0.11 14.40 -13.91
N GLY A 177 1.21 14.46 -13.76
CA GLY A 177 1.82 14.26 -12.47
C GLY A 177 3.33 14.39 -12.50
N HIS A 178 3.90 14.57 -11.34
CA HIS A 178 5.34 14.59 -11.13
C HIS A 178 5.70 13.98 -9.76
N VAL A 179 6.94 13.54 -9.68
CA VAL A 179 7.55 12.98 -8.48
C VAL A 179 8.65 13.95 -8.01
N GLN A 180 8.62 14.31 -6.75
CA GLN A 180 9.65 15.09 -6.09
C GLN A 180 10.21 14.27 -4.93
N VAL A 181 11.53 14.22 -4.81
CA VAL A 181 12.22 13.60 -3.67
C VAL A 181 13.04 14.63 -2.91
N LEU A 182 12.87 14.61 -1.60
CA LEU A 182 13.66 15.30 -0.61
C LEU A 182 14.24 14.27 0.36
N PRO A 183 15.26 14.59 1.18
CA PRO A 183 15.77 13.64 2.15
C PRO A 183 14.68 13.02 3.04
N GLY A 184 14.42 11.73 2.84
CA GLY A 184 13.42 10.98 3.55
C GLY A 184 11.96 11.29 3.23
N LEU A 185 11.67 12.02 2.15
CA LEU A 185 10.30 12.30 1.72
C LEU A 185 10.16 12.22 0.20
N ILE A 186 9.20 11.43 -0.24
CA ILE A 186 8.76 11.38 -1.63
C ILE A 186 7.37 11.99 -1.71
N THR A 187 7.17 12.88 -2.67
CA THR A 187 5.85 13.46 -3.00
C THR A 187 5.51 13.13 -4.45
N MET A 188 4.36 12.53 -4.66
CA MET A 188 3.78 12.26 -5.98
C MET A 188 2.52 13.09 -6.10
N THR A 189 2.46 14.05 -7.01
CA THR A 189 1.30 14.94 -7.15
C THR A 189 0.93 15.16 -8.60
N GLY A 190 -0.34 15.45 -8.86
CA GLY A 190 -0.84 15.69 -10.21
C GLY A 190 -2.33 16.01 -10.27
N ASN A 191 -2.87 15.94 -11.48
CA ASN A 191 -4.27 16.26 -11.76
C ASN A 191 -4.87 15.27 -12.77
N ILE A 192 -6.13 14.94 -12.60
CA ILE A 192 -6.98 14.25 -13.57
C ILE A 192 -7.81 15.31 -14.29
N GLN A 193 -7.39 15.70 -15.47
CA GLN A 193 -8.01 16.78 -16.26
C GLN A 193 -9.50 16.55 -16.56
N TYR A 194 -9.92 15.30 -16.71
CA TYR A 194 -11.32 14.96 -17.00
C TYR A 194 -12.28 15.45 -15.92
N TYR A 195 -11.86 15.46 -14.66
CA TYR A 195 -12.67 15.93 -13.52
C TYR A 195 -12.16 17.21 -12.89
N ASP A 196 -11.02 17.73 -13.34
CA ASP A 196 -10.24 18.77 -12.64
C ASP A 196 -9.99 18.39 -11.18
N LEU A 197 -9.49 17.16 -11.00
CA LEU A 197 -9.28 16.53 -9.70
C LEU A 197 -7.78 16.48 -9.39
N ASP A 198 -7.34 17.24 -8.40
CA ASP A 198 -5.98 17.16 -7.90
C ASP A 198 -5.78 15.93 -7.02
N TYR A 199 -4.60 15.36 -7.07
CA TYR A 199 -4.22 14.23 -6.22
C TYR A 199 -2.79 14.36 -5.74
N GLU A 200 -2.53 13.86 -4.54
CA GLU A 200 -1.19 13.77 -3.99
C GLU A 200 -1.05 12.54 -3.09
N ALA A 201 0.14 11.91 -3.15
CA ALA A 201 0.59 10.94 -2.17
C ALA A 201 1.95 11.35 -1.62
N GLN A 202 2.20 11.08 -0.35
CA GLN A 202 3.48 11.25 0.29
C GLN A 202 3.95 9.92 0.91
N ILE A 203 5.27 9.67 0.81
CA ILE A 203 5.96 8.57 1.46
C ILE A 203 7.06 9.17 2.33
N LYS A 204 6.92 9.10 3.64
CA LYS A 204 7.96 9.46 4.58
C LYS A 204 8.76 8.22 4.95
N ILE A 205 10.08 8.31 4.79
CA ILE A 205 11.03 7.24 5.11
C ILE A 205 11.75 7.65 6.38
N VAL A 206 11.73 6.77 7.38
CA VAL A 206 12.44 6.90 8.64
C VAL A 206 13.36 5.70 8.77
N ASN A 207 14.66 5.93 8.65
CA ASN A 207 15.70 4.91 8.87
C ASN A 207 16.24 5.00 10.29
N TYR A 208 16.54 3.86 10.88
CA TYR A 208 17.21 3.72 12.15
C TYR A 208 18.64 3.27 11.85
N ASN A 209 19.61 4.13 12.17
CA ASN A 209 21.00 4.04 11.72
C ASN A 209 21.12 4.01 10.17
N GLY A 210 22.33 3.80 9.68
CA GLY A 210 22.62 3.84 8.25
C GLY A 210 22.48 5.24 7.64
N THR A 211 22.49 5.31 6.32
CA THR A 211 22.42 6.57 5.57
C THR A 211 21.22 6.59 4.61
N LEU A 212 20.78 7.80 4.30
CA LEU A 212 19.71 8.04 3.34
C LEU A 212 20.16 9.12 2.36
N THR A 213 20.12 8.80 1.07
CA THR A 213 20.39 9.72 -0.02
C THR A 213 19.20 9.83 -0.96
N CYS A 214 19.08 10.93 -1.67
CA CYS A 214 18.00 11.12 -2.63
C CYS A 214 18.51 11.71 -3.94
N LYS A 215 17.87 11.36 -5.04
CA LYS A 215 18.21 11.83 -6.38
C LYS A 215 16.92 12.04 -7.20
N ASN A 216 16.75 13.26 -7.70
CA ASN A 216 15.73 13.56 -8.70
C ASN A 216 16.35 13.42 -10.08
N GLU A 217 15.88 12.44 -10.86
CA GLU A 217 16.39 12.21 -12.22
C GLU A 217 15.71 13.14 -13.23
N ASN A 218 14.40 13.31 -13.08
CA ASN A 218 13.56 14.22 -13.88
C ASN A 218 12.25 14.50 -13.15
N LYS A 219 11.29 15.20 -13.80
CA LYS A 219 9.99 15.53 -13.19
C LYS A 219 9.09 14.32 -12.90
N GLN A 220 9.38 13.15 -13.44
CA GLN A 220 8.56 11.94 -13.27
C GLN A 220 9.25 10.87 -12.44
N ASN A 221 10.57 10.97 -12.28
CA ASN A 221 11.40 9.97 -11.63
C ASN A 221 12.29 10.61 -10.56
N GLY A 222 12.21 10.06 -9.38
CA GLY A 222 13.12 10.35 -8.28
C GLY A 222 13.26 9.11 -7.42
N ILE A 223 14.43 8.93 -6.84
CA ILE A 223 14.75 7.76 -6.01
C ILE A 223 15.28 8.19 -4.65
N ILE A 224 15.08 7.33 -3.66
CA ILE A 224 15.77 7.40 -2.37
C ILE A 224 16.51 6.09 -2.17
N GLU A 225 17.78 6.19 -1.81
CA GLU A 225 18.62 5.07 -1.41
C GLU A 225 18.77 5.06 0.10
N VAL A 226 18.55 3.91 0.71
CA VAL A 226 18.87 3.63 2.11
C VAL A 226 20.01 2.63 2.12
N THR A 227 21.02 2.86 2.96
CA THR A 227 22.20 1.99 3.06
C THR A 227 22.51 1.74 4.53
N ASP A 228 22.76 0.45 4.85
CA ASP A 228 23.25 -0.04 6.14
C ASP A 228 22.37 0.40 7.34
N ALA A 229 21.06 0.45 7.17
CA ALA A 229 20.13 0.70 8.26
C ALA A 229 19.84 -0.58 9.07
N ASP A 230 19.53 -0.42 10.37
CA ASP A 230 19.06 -1.53 11.21
C ASP A 230 17.61 -1.87 10.92
N SER A 231 16.83 -0.85 10.67
CA SER A 231 15.45 -0.97 10.21
C SER A 231 14.98 0.31 9.53
N VAL A 232 13.90 0.19 8.75
CA VAL A 232 13.29 1.33 8.06
C VAL A 232 11.78 1.25 8.19
N VAL A 233 11.14 2.40 8.39
CA VAL A 233 9.69 2.54 8.35
C VAL A 233 9.29 3.51 7.25
N LEU A 234 8.35 3.07 6.41
CA LEU A 234 7.68 3.90 5.41
C LEU A 234 6.29 4.25 5.94
N TYR A 235 5.97 5.54 5.98
CA TYR A 235 4.63 6.05 6.25
C TYR A 235 4.07 6.61 4.95
N ILE A 236 2.98 6.02 4.44
CA ILE A 236 2.39 6.32 3.15
C ILE A 236 0.98 6.87 3.36
N THR A 237 0.67 7.99 2.76
CA THR A 237 -0.69 8.53 2.71
C THR A 237 -0.99 9.13 1.35
N ALA A 238 -2.26 9.11 0.97
CA ALA A 238 -2.74 9.69 -0.27
C ALA A 238 -4.11 10.31 -0.08
N ALA A 239 -4.41 11.32 -0.88
CA ALA A 239 -5.73 11.93 -0.95
C ALA A 239 -5.90 12.66 -2.29
N THR A 240 -7.13 13.04 -2.58
CA THR A 240 -7.48 13.91 -3.71
C THR A 240 -8.19 15.17 -3.25
N SER A 241 -8.40 16.11 -4.15
CA SER A 241 -9.24 17.29 -3.91
C SER A 241 -10.74 17.00 -3.96
N TYR A 242 -11.13 15.72 -3.97
CA TYR A 242 -12.52 15.30 -3.97
C TYR A 242 -13.26 15.80 -2.72
N GLN A 243 -14.40 16.45 -2.95
CA GLN A 243 -15.36 16.82 -1.92
C GLN A 243 -16.77 16.58 -2.45
N LEU A 244 -17.54 15.79 -1.71
CA LEU A 244 -18.94 15.57 -2.06
C LEU A 244 -19.76 16.82 -1.69
N GLN A 245 -20.22 17.56 -2.71
CA GLN A 245 -21.03 18.76 -2.58
C GLN A 245 -22.17 18.69 -3.60
N GLU A 246 -23.29 19.33 -3.32
CA GLU A 246 -24.48 19.33 -4.21
C GLU A 246 -24.14 19.76 -5.63
N ASN A 247 -23.30 20.78 -5.77
CA ASN A 247 -22.92 21.33 -7.08
C ASN A 247 -22.05 20.37 -7.94
N VAL A 248 -21.46 19.32 -7.36
CA VAL A 248 -20.69 18.31 -8.12
C VAL A 248 -21.56 17.62 -9.16
N PHE A 249 -22.84 17.40 -8.86
CA PHE A 249 -23.79 16.78 -9.80
C PHE A 249 -24.26 17.73 -10.90
N LEU A 250 -24.16 19.03 -10.69
CA LEU A 250 -24.61 20.07 -11.62
C LEU A 250 -23.49 20.57 -12.54
N ARG A 251 -22.24 20.40 -12.13
CA ARG A 251 -21.07 20.86 -12.89
C ARG A 251 -20.75 19.92 -14.07
N PRO A 252 -20.23 20.45 -15.19
CA PRO A 252 -19.70 19.62 -16.27
C PRO A 252 -18.49 18.81 -15.75
N ASN A 253 -18.23 17.66 -16.35
CA ASN A 253 -17.14 16.78 -15.91
C ASN A 253 -15.79 17.52 -15.82
N THR A 254 -15.46 18.34 -16.82
CA THR A 254 -14.18 19.07 -16.88
C THR A 254 -14.00 20.19 -15.83
N ALA A 255 -14.99 20.40 -14.99
CA ALA A 255 -14.94 21.38 -13.90
C ALA A 255 -15.55 20.84 -12.61
N LYS A 256 -15.69 19.51 -12.51
CA LYS A 256 -16.42 18.87 -11.42
C LYS A 256 -15.82 19.19 -10.04
N PHE A 257 -14.51 19.21 -9.91
CA PHE A 257 -13.79 19.51 -8.68
C PHE A 257 -12.96 20.80 -8.77
N LYS A 258 -13.20 21.61 -9.80
CA LYS A 258 -12.48 22.88 -10.01
C LYS A 258 -12.58 23.78 -8.80
N GLY A 259 -11.43 24.26 -8.32
CA GLY A 259 -11.33 25.17 -7.18
C GLY A 259 -11.45 24.50 -5.80
N ASN A 260 -11.52 23.18 -5.73
CA ASN A 260 -11.42 22.47 -4.47
C ASN A 260 -10.00 22.57 -3.90
N VAL A 261 -9.88 22.44 -2.58
CA VAL A 261 -8.60 22.57 -1.89
C VAL A 261 -7.69 21.39 -2.24
N HIS A 262 -6.47 21.70 -2.67
CA HIS A 262 -5.44 20.71 -2.95
C HIS A 262 -5.11 19.89 -1.67
N PRO A 263 -4.94 18.55 -1.74
CA PRO A 263 -4.79 17.70 -0.56
C PRO A 263 -3.46 17.82 0.19
N HIS A 264 -2.51 18.62 -0.29
CA HIS A 264 -1.15 18.73 0.24
C HIS A 264 -1.08 18.93 1.76
N SER A 265 -1.77 19.96 2.28
CA SER A 265 -1.73 20.26 3.71
C SER A 265 -2.33 19.12 4.55
N LEU A 266 -3.40 18.48 4.07
CA LEU A 266 -4.05 17.36 4.73
C LEU A 266 -3.07 16.18 4.88
N ILE A 267 -2.44 15.75 3.78
CA ILE A 267 -1.57 14.57 3.81
C ILE A 267 -0.25 14.86 4.52
N THR A 268 0.29 16.08 4.42
CA THR A 268 1.49 16.49 5.16
C THR A 268 1.27 16.45 6.67
N ASN A 269 0.11 16.89 7.14
CA ASN A 269 -0.26 16.79 8.56
C ASN A 269 -0.42 15.34 9.00
N ARG A 270 -1.09 14.48 8.21
CA ARG A 270 -1.20 13.04 8.50
C ARG A 270 0.16 12.37 8.65
N ILE A 271 1.09 12.64 7.74
CA ILE A 271 2.48 12.12 7.83
C ILE A 271 3.16 12.60 9.11
N LYS A 272 3.09 13.90 9.41
CA LYS A 272 3.70 14.47 10.62
C LYS A 272 3.16 13.84 11.90
N GLU A 273 1.86 13.68 12.01
CA GLU A 273 1.19 13.05 13.15
C GLU A 273 1.57 11.57 13.27
N ALA A 274 1.57 10.83 12.16
CA ALA A 274 1.92 9.41 12.15
C ALA A 274 3.38 9.17 12.58
N VAL A 275 4.32 9.98 12.06
CA VAL A 275 5.73 9.94 12.50
C VAL A 275 5.86 10.26 13.99
N GLY A 276 5.11 11.25 14.49
CA GLY A 276 5.08 11.60 15.89
C GLY A 276 4.54 10.50 16.81
N LYS A 277 3.54 9.75 16.35
CA LYS A 277 3.02 8.56 17.05
C LYS A 277 4.01 7.40 17.04
N GLY A 278 4.74 7.21 15.95
CA GLY A 278 5.67 6.12 15.76
C GLY A 278 5.00 4.79 15.36
N TYR A 279 5.81 3.89 14.81
CA TYR A 279 5.34 2.64 14.22
C TYR A 279 4.59 1.73 15.21
N GLU A 280 5.15 1.50 16.39
CA GLU A 280 4.59 0.54 17.37
C GLU A 280 3.22 1.02 17.89
N PHE A 281 3.06 2.33 18.07
CA PHE A 281 1.76 2.91 18.46
C PHE A 281 0.74 2.73 17.33
N LEU A 282 1.10 3.04 16.10
CA LEU A 282 0.21 2.90 14.94
C LEU A 282 -0.19 1.44 14.70
N ARG A 283 0.73 0.50 14.90
CA ARG A 283 0.43 -0.94 14.82
C ARG A 283 -0.60 -1.37 15.86
N LYS A 284 -0.42 -0.96 17.10
CA LYS A 284 -1.37 -1.24 18.18
C LYS A 284 -2.73 -0.57 17.93
N GLU A 285 -2.74 0.70 17.53
CA GLU A 285 -3.94 1.46 17.17
C GLU A 285 -4.72 0.75 16.05
N HIS A 286 -4.02 0.29 15.01
CA HIS A 286 -4.58 -0.46 13.90
C HIS A 286 -5.26 -1.76 14.35
N ILE A 287 -4.57 -2.58 15.14
CA ILE A 287 -5.11 -3.86 15.61
C ILE A 287 -6.36 -3.65 16.46
N VAL A 288 -6.32 -2.71 17.40
CA VAL A 288 -7.46 -2.42 18.27
C VAL A 288 -8.69 -1.95 17.49
N ASP A 289 -8.50 -1.02 16.55
CA ASP A 289 -9.58 -0.50 15.70
C ASP A 289 -10.16 -1.61 14.81
N TYR A 290 -9.31 -2.38 14.14
CA TYR A 290 -9.72 -3.45 13.25
C TYR A 290 -10.49 -4.56 14.00
N GLN A 291 -9.96 -5.03 15.13
CA GLN A 291 -10.53 -6.13 15.89
C GLN A 291 -11.87 -5.73 16.54
N TYR A 292 -12.11 -4.46 16.78
CA TYR A 292 -13.40 -3.99 17.27
C TYR A 292 -14.56 -4.39 16.34
N PHE A 293 -14.33 -4.42 15.02
CA PHE A 293 -15.32 -4.87 14.04
C PHE A 293 -15.16 -6.35 13.70
N PHE A 294 -13.95 -6.81 13.45
CA PHE A 294 -13.66 -8.16 12.99
C PHE A 294 -14.18 -9.24 13.96
N ASN A 295 -13.98 -9.04 15.26
CA ASN A 295 -14.36 -10.01 16.29
C ASN A 295 -15.88 -10.08 16.58
N ARG A 296 -16.71 -9.32 15.87
CA ARG A 296 -18.18 -9.36 16.05
C ARG A 296 -18.84 -10.57 15.42
N VAL A 297 -18.19 -11.17 14.43
CA VAL A 297 -18.72 -12.32 13.70
C VAL A 297 -17.62 -13.35 13.57
N ASP A 298 -17.92 -14.60 13.93
CA ASP A 298 -17.06 -15.76 13.72
C ASP A 298 -17.86 -16.86 13.04
N LEU A 299 -17.32 -17.44 11.97
CA LEU A 299 -17.90 -18.58 11.26
C LEU A 299 -16.85 -19.65 11.07
N GLN A 300 -17.08 -20.81 11.65
CA GLN A 300 -16.24 -21.99 11.47
C GLN A 300 -17.01 -23.06 10.70
N LEU A 301 -16.51 -23.40 9.52
CA LEU A 301 -17.10 -24.42 8.66
C LEU A 301 -16.41 -25.80 8.81
N THR A 302 -15.23 -25.84 9.43
CA THR A 302 -14.45 -27.06 9.65
C THR A 302 -13.62 -26.95 10.92
N ASP A 303 -13.38 -28.09 11.57
CA ASP A 303 -12.50 -28.18 12.75
C ASP A 303 -11.02 -28.35 12.37
N ARG A 304 -10.72 -28.49 11.08
CA ARG A 304 -9.36 -28.71 10.59
C ARG A 304 -8.96 -27.63 9.59
N ILE A 305 -7.91 -26.89 9.92
CA ILE A 305 -7.25 -25.98 8.99
C ILE A 305 -6.10 -26.76 8.33
N PRO A 306 -6.10 -26.95 7.01
CA PRO A 306 -5.01 -27.63 6.33
C PRO A 306 -3.69 -26.88 6.49
N ALA A 307 -2.61 -27.57 6.82
CA ALA A 307 -1.25 -27.00 6.92
C ALA A 307 -0.56 -26.90 5.54
N ILE A 308 -1.30 -26.44 4.53
CA ILE A 308 -0.79 -26.27 3.16
C ILE A 308 -0.93 -24.80 2.73
N PRO A 309 -0.05 -24.31 1.83
CA PRO A 309 -0.15 -22.96 1.30
C PRO A 309 -1.52 -22.67 0.69
N THR A 310 -2.00 -21.44 0.82
CA THR A 310 -3.35 -21.04 0.37
C THR A 310 -3.57 -21.28 -1.12
N ASP A 311 -2.54 -21.12 -1.96
CA ASP A 311 -2.60 -21.39 -3.40
C ASP A 311 -2.67 -22.91 -3.74
N LYS A 312 -2.66 -23.78 -2.75
CA LYS A 312 -2.83 -25.24 -2.89
C LYS A 312 -4.18 -25.74 -2.36
N LEU A 313 -5.00 -24.82 -1.84
CA LEU A 313 -6.35 -25.14 -1.35
C LEU A 313 -7.41 -25.11 -2.47
N LEU A 314 -7.08 -24.53 -3.62
CA LEU A 314 -7.96 -24.37 -4.79
C LEU A 314 -7.63 -25.47 -5.85
#